data_ff908ca56fe02638c235a8c754b9cb46
#
_entry.id   ff908ca56fe02638c235a8c754b9cb46
#
_cell.length_a   1.000
_cell.length_b   1.000
_cell.length_c   1.000
_cell.angle_alpha   90.00
_cell.angle_beta   90.00
_cell.angle_gamma   90.00
#
_symmetry.space_group_name_H-M   'P 1'
#
loop_
_entity.id
_entity.type
_entity.pdbx_description
1 polymer ?
#
loop_
_entity_poly.entity_id
_entity_poly.type
_entity_poly.pdbx_seq_one_letter_code
_entity_poly.pdbx_strand_id
1 'polypeptide(L)'
;MTGNSEQGTWNRAASVRVVLPQHLRTLAGVGAEIELEVERPVTVRRILDALEARYPMLGGTIREYGTGQRRAFLRFFACEEDWSHEGMDAELPDAVAEGREPLLIIGAIAGG
;
A
#
# COMPACT_ATOMS: atom_id res chain seq x y z
N MET A 1 -3.34 16.96 28.83
CA MET A 1 -3.44 16.86 28.24
C MET A 1 -3.37 16.65 27.48
N THR A 2 -3.12 16.20 28.10
CA THR A 2 -3.10 15.55 27.39
C THR A 2 -3.03 15.67 26.04
N GLY A 3 -3.14 16.17 25.52
CA GLY A 3 -3.20 16.31 24.13
C GLY A 3 -1.93 16.15 23.39
N ASN A 4 -0.84 16.40 24.04
CA ASN A 4 0.44 16.39 23.36
C ASN A 4 0.89 15.01 22.92
N SER A 5 0.73 14.05 23.79
CA SER A 5 1.12 12.71 23.40
C SER A 5 0.18 12.19 22.33
N GLU A 6 -1.05 12.59 22.40
CA GLU A 6 -1.99 12.22 21.36
C GLU A 6 -1.61 12.80 20.02
N GLN A 7 -1.11 14.02 20.04
CA GLN A 7 -0.66 14.61 18.79
C GLN A 7 0.48 13.82 18.17
N GLY A 8 1.43 13.42 18.99
CA GLY A 8 2.51 12.59 18.50
C GLY A 8 2.00 11.30 17.90
N THR A 9 1.00 10.71 18.55
CA THR A 9 0.46 9.43 18.10
C THR A 9 -0.26 9.57 16.78
N TRP A 10 -1.19 10.50 16.67
CA TRP A 10 -1.95 10.56 15.43
C TRP A 10 -1.15 11.16 14.29
N ASN A 11 -0.07 11.89 14.57
CA ASN A 11 0.82 12.34 13.51
C ASN A 11 1.59 11.19 12.88
N ARG A 12 1.70 10.07 13.58
CA ARG A 12 2.42 8.93 13.04
C ARG A 12 1.58 8.07 12.14
N ALA A 13 0.27 8.15 12.28
CA ALA A 13 -0.62 7.30 11.50
C ALA A 13 -1.20 8.09 10.35
N ALA A 14 -1.19 7.50 9.19
CA ALA A 14 -1.81 8.04 8.00
C ALA A 14 -2.91 7.10 7.55
N SER A 15 -4.01 7.66 7.05
CA SER A 15 -5.07 6.85 6.47
C SER A 15 -4.83 6.80 4.98
N VAL A 16 -4.42 5.65 4.49
CA VAL A 16 -3.97 5.47 3.12
C VAL A 16 -4.99 4.64 2.36
N ARG A 17 -5.27 5.04 1.12
CA ARG A 17 -6.19 4.32 0.25
C ARG A 17 -5.40 3.44 -0.70
N VAL A 18 -5.85 2.20 -0.88
CA VAL A 18 -5.16 1.23 -1.73
C VAL A 18 -6.18 0.59 -2.67
N VAL A 19 -5.83 0.51 -3.94
CA VAL A 19 -6.67 -0.16 -4.94
C VAL A 19 -5.94 -1.42 -5.38
N LEU A 20 -6.61 -2.56 -5.28
CA LEU A 20 -6.04 -3.84 -5.64
C LEU A 20 -6.52 -4.29 -7.01
N PRO A 21 -5.73 -5.10 -7.74
CA PRO A 21 -6.23 -5.71 -8.95
C PRO A 21 -7.34 -6.68 -8.65
N GLN A 22 -8.19 -6.95 -9.65
CA GLN A 22 -9.42 -7.70 -9.46
C GLN A 22 -9.19 -9.06 -8.78
N HIS A 23 -8.19 -9.79 -9.23
CA HIS A 23 -7.98 -11.14 -8.69
C HIS A 23 -7.60 -11.10 -7.20
N LEU A 24 -6.96 -10.03 -6.75
CA LEU A 24 -6.62 -9.90 -5.34
C LEU A 24 -7.79 -9.38 -4.53
N ARG A 25 -8.66 -8.57 -5.13
CA ARG A 25 -9.91 -8.19 -4.46
C ARG A 25 -10.74 -9.42 -4.16
N THR A 26 -10.83 -10.30 -5.13
CA THR A 26 -11.58 -11.53 -4.96
C THR A 26 -10.96 -12.39 -3.87
N LEU A 27 -9.64 -12.53 -3.89
CA LEU A 27 -8.94 -13.35 -2.91
C LEU A 27 -9.15 -12.82 -1.50
N ALA A 28 -9.07 -11.52 -1.31
CA ALA A 28 -9.19 -10.92 0.02
C ALA A 28 -10.64 -10.63 0.41
N GLY A 29 -11.57 -10.74 -0.53
CA GLY A 29 -12.97 -10.46 -0.26
C GLY A 29 -13.26 -8.99 -0.01
N VAL A 30 -12.58 -8.12 -0.74
CA VAL A 30 -12.73 -6.66 -0.53
C VAL A 30 -13.25 -6.00 -1.79
N GLY A 31 -13.70 -4.77 -1.63
CA GLY A 31 -14.17 -3.97 -2.75
C GLY A 31 -13.04 -3.32 -3.51
N ALA A 32 -13.40 -2.31 -4.30
CA ALA A 32 -12.45 -1.68 -5.21
C ALA A 32 -11.34 -0.95 -4.49
N GLU A 33 -11.61 -0.43 -3.32
CA GLU A 33 -10.66 0.39 -2.59
C GLU A 33 -10.68 0.00 -1.13
N ILE A 34 -9.51 -0.06 -0.52
CA ILE A 34 -9.39 -0.33 0.91
C ILE A 34 -8.70 0.84 1.57
N GLU A 35 -9.04 1.06 2.84
CA GLU A 35 -8.40 2.08 3.64
C GLU A 35 -7.59 1.41 4.72
N LEU A 36 -6.33 1.82 4.87
CA LEU A 36 -5.42 1.24 5.84
C LEU A 36 -4.78 2.32 6.67
N GLU A 37 -4.55 2.03 7.94
CA GLU A 37 -3.74 2.91 8.77
C GLU A 37 -2.29 2.48 8.67
N VAL A 38 -1.44 3.43 8.30
CA VAL A 38 -0.03 3.15 8.02
C VAL A 38 0.80 4.18 8.78
N GLU A 39 1.83 3.70 9.46
CA GLU A 39 2.74 4.59 10.18
C GLU A 39 3.55 5.43 9.20
N ARG A 40 3.80 6.67 9.59
CA ARG A 40 4.69 7.55 8.82
C ARG A 40 6.14 7.22 9.12
N PRO A 41 7.05 7.41 8.18
CA PRO A 41 6.79 7.87 6.82
C PRO A 41 6.10 6.79 6.00
N VAL A 42 5.20 7.20 5.11
CA VAL A 42 4.42 6.26 4.32
C VAL A 42 5.26 5.78 3.14
N THR A 43 5.51 4.49 3.10
CA THR A 43 6.30 3.86 2.04
C THR A 43 5.52 2.68 1.52
N VAL A 44 5.91 2.18 0.35
CA VAL A 44 5.27 0.99 -0.19
C VAL A 44 5.43 -0.18 0.78
N ARG A 45 6.62 -0.33 1.37
CA ARG A 45 6.85 -1.42 2.33
C ARG A 45 5.87 -1.35 3.49
N ARG A 46 5.67 -0.17 4.06
CA ARG A 46 4.76 -0.04 5.21
C ARG A 46 3.32 -0.28 4.82
N ILE A 47 2.94 0.15 3.61
CA ILE A 47 1.59 -0.12 3.13
C ILE A 47 1.38 -1.62 2.94
N LEU A 48 2.35 -2.31 2.35
CA LEU A 48 2.22 -3.75 2.15
C LEU A 48 2.26 -4.51 3.47
N ASP A 49 3.06 -4.04 4.43
CA ASP A 49 3.06 -4.66 5.76
C ASP A 49 1.66 -4.57 6.39
N ALA A 50 1.04 -3.39 6.32
CA ALA A 50 -0.28 -3.20 6.90
C ALA A 50 -1.33 -4.02 6.14
N LEU A 51 -1.21 -4.06 4.82
CA LEU A 51 -2.13 -4.80 3.98
C LEU A 51 -2.09 -6.29 4.30
N GLU A 52 -0.89 -6.85 4.40
CA GLU A 52 -0.73 -8.27 4.66
C GLU A 52 -1.07 -8.64 6.09
N ALA A 53 -0.90 -7.71 7.03
CA ALA A 53 -1.32 -7.94 8.39
C ALA A 53 -2.84 -8.05 8.50
N ARG A 54 -3.54 -7.21 7.74
CA ARG A 54 -5.00 -7.21 7.77
C ARG A 54 -5.59 -8.32 6.90
N TYR A 55 -4.92 -8.63 5.80
CA TYR A 55 -5.37 -9.65 4.85
C TYR A 55 -4.25 -10.64 4.63
N PRO A 56 -4.06 -11.57 5.57
CA PRO A 56 -2.91 -12.49 5.49
C PRO A 56 -2.88 -13.34 4.22
N MET A 57 -4.04 -13.58 3.61
CA MET A 57 -4.07 -14.35 2.37
C MET A 57 -3.37 -13.64 1.22
N LEU A 58 -3.09 -12.35 1.36
CA LEU A 58 -2.36 -11.62 0.32
C LEU A 58 -0.84 -11.78 0.44
N GLY A 59 -0.36 -12.41 1.51
CA GLY A 59 1.08 -12.63 1.65
C GLY A 59 1.62 -13.40 0.48
N GLY A 60 2.73 -12.93 -0.10
CA GLY A 60 3.35 -13.57 -1.23
C GLY A 60 2.72 -13.27 -2.58
N THR A 61 1.57 -12.58 -2.62
CA THR A 61 0.89 -12.32 -3.89
C THR A 61 1.36 -11.03 -4.56
N ILE A 62 1.80 -10.07 -3.78
CA ILE A 62 2.22 -8.77 -4.30
C ILE A 62 3.73 -8.66 -4.29
N ARG A 63 4.33 -9.10 -3.21
CA ARG A 63 5.79 -9.16 -3.08
C ARG A 63 6.17 -10.56 -2.67
N GLU A 64 7.38 -10.97 -3.03
CA GLU A 64 7.83 -12.33 -2.76
C GLU A 64 8.16 -12.51 -1.29
N TYR A 65 7.86 -13.67 -0.77
CA TYR A 65 8.34 -14.05 0.54
C TYR A 65 9.86 -14.06 0.53
N GLY A 66 10.45 -13.73 1.64
CA GLY A 66 11.90 -13.79 1.77
C GLY A 66 12.59 -12.54 1.26
N THR A 67 12.48 -12.23 -0.01
CA THR A 67 13.15 -11.06 -0.57
C THR A 67 12.35 -9.78 -0.35
N GLY A 68 11.03 -9.89 -0.26
CA GLY A 68 10.18 -8.72 -0.15
C GLY A 68 10.07 -7.91 -1.43
N GLN A 69 10.58 -8.43 -2.53
CA GLN A 69 10.58 -7.70 -3.79
C GLN A 69 9.24 -7.83 -4.49
N ARG A 70 8.87 -6.77 -5.21
CA ARG A 70 7.63 -6.76 -5.99
C ARG A 70 7.63 -7.89 -6.99
N ARG A 71 6.49 -8.53 -7.13
CA ARG A 71 6.35 -9.57 -8.15
C ARG A 71 6.31 -8.94 -9.53
N ALA A 72 6.87 -9.64 -10.51
CA ALA A 72 7.10 -9.10 -11.83
C ALA A 72 5.84 -8.61 -12.54
N PHE A 73 4.71 -9.25 -12.26
CA PHE A 73 3.48 -8.91 -12.97
C PHE A 73 2.62 -7.88 -12.24
N LEU A 74 3.14 -7.29 -11.17
CA LEU A 74 2.42 -6.25 -10.45
C LEU A 74 3.18 -4.95 -10.53
N ARG A 75 2.43 -3.85 -10.64
CA ARG A 75 3.01 -2.53 -10.70
C ARG A 75 2.34 -1.64 -9.69
N PHE A 76 3.11 -0.68 -9.18
CA PHE A 76 2.61 0.32 -8.25
C PHE A 76 2.54 1.66 -8.94
N PHE A 77 1.43 2.36 -8.76
CA PHE A 77 1.27 3.72 -9.28
C PHE A 77 0.81 4.63 -8.16
N ALA A 78 1.37 5.83 -8.14
CA ALA A 78 0.96 6.85 -7.18
C ALA A 78 1.00 8.20 -7.91
N CYS A 79 -0.06 8.99 -7.77
CA CYS A 79 -0.13 10.32 -8.39
C CYS A 79 0.18 10.25 -9.87
N GLU A 80 -0.35 9.24 -10.55
CA GLU A 80 -0.20 9.05 -11.99
C GLU A 80 1.22 8.70 -12.43
N GLU A 81 2.07 8.31 -11.49
CA GLU A 81 3.44 7.91 -11.81
C GLU A 81 3.67 6.47 -11.41
N ASP A 82 4.49 5.79 -12.20
CA ASP A 82 4.86 4.41 -11.94
C ASP A 82 5.88 4.39 -10.81
N TRP A 83 5.51 3.76 -9.70
CA TRP A 83 6.37 3.63 -8.53
C TRP A 83 7.02 2.27 -8.43
N SER A 84 6.84 1.42 -9.46
CA SER A 84 7.31 0.03 -9.40
C SER A 84 8.82 -0.08 -9.28
N HIS A 85 9.54 0.90 -9.77
CA HIS A 85 11.00 0.88 -9.76
C HIS A 85 11.62 1.70 -8.65
N GLU A 86 10.80 2.33 -7.83
CA GLU A 86 11.29 3.04 -6.66
C GLU A 86 11.58 2.06 -5.54
N GLY A 87 12.50 2.41 -4.67
CA GLY A 87 12.78 1.56 -3.53
C GLY A 87 11.55 1.41 -2.64
N MET A 88 11.43 0.23 -2.04
CA MET A 88 10.28 -0.05 -1.16
C MET A 88 10.23 0.90 0.02
N ASP A 89 11.36 1.47 0.41
CA ASP A 89 11.43 2.38 1.54
C ASP A 89 11.44 3.84 1.12
N ALA A 90 11.27 4.13 -0.18
CA ALA A 90 11.15 5.50 -0.63
C ALA A 90 9.82 6.06 -0.15
N GLU A 91 9.86 7.28 0.35
CA GLU A 91 8.66 7.91 0.87
C GLU A 91 7.72 8.29 -0.27
N LEU A 92 6.47 7.89 -0.14
CA LEU A 92 5.46 8.19 -1.15
C LEU A 92 5.06 9.65 -1.10
N PRO A 93 4.49 10.18 -2.19
CA PRO A 93 4.03 11.58 -2.19
C PRO A 93 3.05 11.87 -1.07
N ASP A 94 3.05 13.11 -0.62
CA ASP A 94 2.15 13.54 0.46
C ASP A 94 0.69 13.25 0.15
N ALA A 95 0.31 13.35 -1.13
CA ALA A 95 -1.07 13.09 -1.50
C ALA A 95 -1.52 11.68 -1.12
N VAL A 96 -0.61 10.71 -1.19
CA VAL A 96 -0.93 9.34 -0.78
C VAL A 96 -1.06 9.27 0.74
N ALA A 97 -0.12 9.86 1.45
CA ALA A 97 -0.14 9.84 2.91
C ALA A 97 -1.36 10.56 3.47
N GLU A 98 -1.86 11.56 2.75
CA GLU A 98 -3.01 12.34 3.20
C GLU A 98 -4.33 11.75 2.72
N GLY A 99 -4.29 10.67 1.97
CA GLY A 99 -5.51 10.00 1.51
C GLY A 99 -6.17 10.68 0.33
N ARG A 100 -5.50 11.65 -0.30
CA ARG A 100 -6.06 12.33 -1.47
C ARG A 100 -5.91 11.50 -2.75
N GLU A 101 -4.82 10.73 -2.83
CA GLU A 101 -4.56 9.85 -3.96
C GLU A 101 -4.29 8.45 -3.46
N PRO A 102 -4.87 7.43 -4.07
CA PRO A 102 -4.61 6.07 -3.63
C PRO A 102 -3.29 5.55 -4.16
N LEU A 103 -2.77 4.53 -3.49
CA LEU A 103 -1.74 3.69 -4.11
C LEU A 103 -2.46 2.66 -4.96
N LEU A 104 -2.16 2.64 -6.24
CA LEU A 104 -2.76 1.67 -7.16
C LEU A 104 -1.82 0.48 -7.31
N ILE A 105 -2.36 -0.71 -7.09
CA ILE A 105 -1.63 -1.94 -7.35
C ILE A 105 -2.31 -2.57 -8.54
N ILE A 106 -1.61 -2.61 -9.66
CA ILE A 106 -2.18 -2.99 -10.94
C ILE A 106 -1.54 -4.27 -11.42
N GLY A 107 -2.35 -5.21 -11.85
CA GLY A 107 -1.84 -6.43 -12.43
C GLY A 107 -1.52 -6.23 -13.89
N ALA A 108 -0.27 -6.51 -14.27
CA ALA A 108 0.11 -6.53 -15.67
C ALA A 108 -0.24 -7.90 -16.19
N ILE A 109 -1.32 -7.99 -16.95
CA ILE A 109 -1.78 -9.27 -17.42
C ILE A 109 -1.04 -9.61 -18.69
N ALA A 110 -0.26 -10.68 -18.61
CA ALA A 110 0.48 -11.14 -19.77
C ALA A 110 -0.52 -11.60 -20.83
N GLY A 111 -0.35 -11.10 -22.03
CA GLY A 111 -1.18 -11.51 -23.13
C GLY A 111 -2.57 -10.93 -23.10
N GLY A 112 -2.84 -10.08 -22.14
CA GLY A 112 -4.17 -9.50 -22.05
C GLY A 112 -4.09 -8.03 -22.21
#